data_8025c1cf5f9476851e384be75a681076
#
_entry.id   8025c1cf5f9476851e384be75a681076
#
_cell.length_a   1.000
_cell.length_b   1.000
_cell.length_c   1.000
_cell.angle_alpha   90.00
_cell.angle_beta   90.00
_cell.angle_gamma   90.00
#
_symmetry.space_group_name_H-M   'P 1'
#
loop_
_entity.id
_entity.type
_entity.pdbx_description
1 polymer ?
#
loop_
_entity_poly.entity_id
_entity_poly.type
_entity_poly.pdbx_seq_one_letter_code
_entity_poly.pdbx_strand_id
1 'polypeptide(L)'
;HEPLQKITNGTGAFRMKSWKPSKEFVFERFEGYWGARPALKTAIVKYVKEWSTRKLMLQNGHADRVTVDIPYVPEVKAMKDLKIYRVPQLSVSFALICQKVDPTGNPNIGSGKLDGNGVPPDFFSDINVRKAFLHAMDRKTYREDVFNGLVIMPTSPNIEGLPYHQDVPVYEFDLDKSRAALQKAWGGRVWDNGFKMVITYNSGNAMREAAAMMLAENIMSLNPKFNIEIRNVEWKDYLVQYRSFMYPIFITGWAADYADPHNFLNTFMHSRGVYGRFMAYKNAEVDRLCETGIATVEPAKREKIYTRLQHLWFEEAIGIPLYQQINMRTYRDWISGYVPNAMLTDEWEDLKRITKKIPPG
;
A
#
# COMPACT_ATOMS: atom_id res chain seq x y z
N HIS A 1 -7.58 8.05 29.90
CA HIS A 1 -7.89 8.36 28.49
C HIS A 1 -9.33 8.04 28.04
N GLU A 2 -10.13 7.32 28.84
CA GLU A 2 -11.54 7.00 28.51
C GLU A 2 -12.44 8.22 28.21
N PRO A 3 -12.34 9.36 28.91
CA PRO A 3 -13.20 10.50 28.62
C PRO A 3 -13.05 11.06 27.20
N LEU A 4 -11.82 11.05 26.66
CA LEU A 4 -11.52 11.59 25.32
C LEU A 4 -12.05 10.71 24.17
N GLN A 5 -12.40 9.46 24.44
CA GLN A 5 -12.99 8.57 23.42
C GLN A 5 -14.46 8.88 23.17
N LYS A 6 -15.14 9.56 24.09
CA LYS A 6 -16.59 9.81 24.05
C LYS A 6 -16.97 11.26 23.72
N ILE A 7 -15.99 12.14 23.64
CA ILE A 7 -16.20 13.56 23.35
C ILE A 7 -15.30 14.01 22.21
N THR A 8 -15.80 14.92 21.39
CA THR A 8 -14.98 15.61 20.40
C THR A 8 -14.42 16.90 20.99
N ASN A 9 -13.11 17.07 20.91
CA ASN A 9 -12.40 18.28 21.36
C ASN A 9 -11.54 18.82 20.23
N GLY A 10 -12.13 18.91 19.04
CA GLY A 10 -11.47 19.39 17.83
C GLY A 10 -11.99 20.75 17.39
N THR A 11 -11.37 21.31 16.36
CA THR A 11 -11.71 22.60 15.74
C THR A 11 -12.60 22.46 14.50
N GLY A 12 -13.12 21.27 14.23
CA GLY A 12 -13.89 20.93 13.03
C GLY A 12 -15.31 21.48 13.01
N ALA A 13 -15.91 21.48 11.82
CA ALA A 13 -17.26 21.99 11.59
C ALA A 13 -18.39 21.07 12.10
N PHE A 14 -18.06 19.86 12.51
CA PHE A 14 -18.97 18.87 13.08
C PHE A 14 -18.42 18.35 14.40
N ARG A 15 -19.32 17.99 15.31
CA ARG A 15 -19.01 17.31 16.56
C ARG A 15 -19.73 15.97 16.62
N MET A 16 -19.16 15.00 17.30
CA MET A 16 -19.80 13.70 17.52
C MET A 16 -20.96 13.87 18.50
N LYS A 17 -22.16 13.55 18.04
CA LYS A 17 -23.37 13.54 18.88
C LYS A 17 -23.50 12.22 19.62
N SER A 18 -23.25 11.12 18.95
CA SER A 18 -23.27 9.77 19.53
C SER A 18 -22.40 8.80 18.76
N TRP A 19 -21.87 7.82 19.48
CA TRP A 19 -21.17 6.69 18.93
C TRP A 19 -21.69 5.40 19.54
N LYS A 20 -22.14 4.48 18.69
CA LYS A 20 -22.51 3.12 19.06
C LYS A 20 -21.52 2.19 18.38
N PRO A 21 -20.56 1.60 19.13
CA PRO A 21 -19.54 0.71 18.56
C PRO A 21 -20.13 -0.35 17.64
N SER A 22 -19.50 -0.59 16.50
CA SER A 22 -19.93 -1.54 15.46
C SER A 22 -21.36 -1.33 14.91
N LYS A 23 -21.95 -0.16 15.12
CA LYS A 23 -23.28 0.18 14.60
C LYS A 23 -23.27 1.50 13.83
N GLU A 24 -23.04 2.61 14.52
CA GLU A 24 -23.14 3.94 13.90
C GLU A 24 -22.36 5.04 14.64
N PHE A 25 -21.94 6.04 13.87
CA PHE A 25 -21.56 7.36 14.36
C PHE A 25 -22.61 8.37 13.90
N VAL A 26 -22.98 9.30 14.79
CA VAL A 26 -23.82 10.44 14.45
C VAL A 26 -23.02 11.71 14.71
N PHE A 27 -22.86 12.51 13.67
CA PHE A 27 -22.22 13.83 13.75
C PHE A 27 -23.28 14.91 13.59
N GLU A 28 -23.20 15.96 14.37
CA GLU A 28 -24.01 17.15 14.24
C GLU A 28 -23.16 18.37 13.94
N ARG A 29 -23.71 19.31 13.16
CA ARG A 29 -23.03 20.56 12.85
C ARG A 29 -22.75 21.33 14.13
N PHE A 30 -21.54 21.85 14.23
CA PHE A 30 -21.17 22.75 15.32
C PHE A 30 -21.53 24.18 14.94
N GLU A 31 -22.57 24.73 15.56
CA GLU A 31 -23.09 26.07 15.23
C GLU A 31 -22.08 27.19 15.58
N GLY A 32 -21.15 26.96 16.52
CA GLY A 32 -20.05 27.86 16.85
C GLY A 32 -18.78 27.67 16.01
N TYR A 33 -18.88 27.00 14.87
CA TYR A 33 -17.73 26.81 13.99
C TYR A 33 -17.19 28.14 13.46
N TRP A 34 -15.89 28.32 13.52
CA TRP A 34 -15.19 29.56 13.14
C TRP A 34 -15.16 29.85 11.64
N GLY A 35 -15.41 28.87 10.78
CA GLY A 35 -15.40 28.98 9.33
C GLY A 35 -16.82 29.05 8.72
N ALA A 36 -16.92 28.84 7.42
CA ALA A 36 -18.20 28.84 6.72
C ALA A 36 -19.14 27.73 7.26
N ARG A 37 -20.39 28.10 7.53
CA ARG A 37 -21.41 27.20 8.07
C ARG A 37 -21.72 26.07 7.10
N PRO A 38 -21.57 24.78 7.47
CA PRO A 38 -21.96 23.65 6.63
C PRO A 38 -23.46 23.63 6.30
N ALA A 39 -23.78 23.15 5.10
CA ALA A 39 -25.19 22.97 4.71
C ALA A 39 -25.87 21.82 5.47
N LEU A 40 -25.13 20.72 5.66
CA LEU A 40 -25.64 19.56 6.42
C LEU A 40 -25.78 19.88 7.89
N LYS A 41 -26.92 19.50 8.49
CA LYS A 41 -27.13 19.57 9.94
C LYS A 41 -26.60 18.35 10.66
N THR A 42 -26.74 17.20 10.03
CA THR A 42 -26.38 15.89 10.60
C THR A 42 -25.77 15.00 9.53
N ALA A 43 -24.74 14.23 9.91
CA ALA A 43 -24.20 13.15 9.11
C ALA A 43 -24.21 11.86 9.95
N ILE A 44 -24.70 10.77 9.37
CA ILE A 44 -24.80 9.46 10.03
C ILE A 44 -23.96 8.46 9.25
N VAL A 45 -22.95 7.90 9.90
CA VAL A 45 -22.11 6.83 9.34
C VAL A 45 -22.52 5.52 9.98
N LYS A 46 -23.06 4.60 9.19
CA LYS A 46 -23.51 3.28 9.66
C LYS A 46 -22.49 2.21 9.27
N TYR A 47 -22.19 1.32 10.21
CA TYR A 47 -21.40 0.14 9.93
C TYR A 47 -22.32 -0.97 9.39
N VAL A 48 -22.22 -1.23 8.09
CA VAL A 48 -22.98 -2.26 7.39
C VAL A 48 -21.99 -3.17 6.67
N LYS A 49 -21.76 -4.36 7.20
CA LYS A 49 -20.74 -5.29 6.73
C LYS A 49 -21.08 -5.87 5.36
N GLU A 50 -22.31 -6.32 5.19
CA GLU A 50 -22.73 -7.08 4.02
C GLU A 50 -22.95 -6.18 2.80
N TRP A 51 -22.30 -6.52 1.66
CA TRP A 51 -22.45 -5.77 0.41
C TRP A 51 -23.88 -5.71 -0.09
N SER A 52 -24.62 -6.82 -0.09
CA SER A 52 -26.01 -6.86 -0.53
C SER A 52 -26.90 -5.84 0.19
N THR A 53 -26.70 -5.67 1.49
CA THR A 53 -27.42 -4.67 2.28
C THR A 53 -27.00 -3.24 1.90
N ARG A 54 -25.71 -2.96 1.79
CA ARG A 54 -25.20 -1.65 1.35
C ARG A 54 -25.73 -1.28 -0.04
N LYS A 55 -25.75 -2.27 -0.96
CA LYS A 55 -26.30 -2.12 -2.31
C LYS A 55 -27.77 -1.71 -2.30
N LEU A 56 -28.61 -2.45 -1.56
CA LEU A 56 -30.03 -2.13 -1.42
C LEU A 56 -30.26 -0.76 -0.79
N MET A 57 -29.50 -0.40 0.24
CA MET A 57 -29.60 0.94 0.85
C MET A 57 -29.29 2.04 -0.16
N LEU A 58 -28.28 1.86 -1.01
CA LEU A 58 -27.93 2.81 -2.06
C LEU A 58 -29.05 2.87 -3.12
N GLN A 59 -29.55 1.74 -3.61
CA GLN A 59 -30.59 1.65 -4.61
C GLN A 59 -31.91 2.31 -4.18
N ASN A 60 -32.30 2.07 -2.93
CA ASN A 60 -33.56 2.59 -2.37
C ASN A 60 -33.43 4.00 -1.78
N GLY A 61 -32.29 4.66 -1.91
CA GLY A 61 -32.08 6.00 -1.37
C GLY A 61 -31.98 6.08 0.16
N HIS A 62 -31.82 4.96 0.85
CA HIS A 62 -31.60 4.90 2.29
C HIS A 62 -30.16 5.23 2.70
N ALA A 63 -29.25 5.24 1.73
CA ALA A 63 -27.89 5.72 1.89
C ALA A 63 -27.57 6.74 0.78
N ASP A 64 -26.98 7.84 1.15
CA ASP A 64 -26.48 8.86 0.22
C ASP A 64 -25.17 8.45 -0.44
N ARG A 65 -24.41 7.60 0.26
CA ARG A 65 -23.10 7.05 -0.12
C ARG A 65 -22.91 5.66 0.47
N VAL A 66 -22.20 4.78 -0.23
CA VAL A 66 -21.71 3.50 0.31
C VAL A 66 -20.26 3.28 -0.12
N THR A 67 -19.51 2.56 0.72
CA THR A 67 -18.19 2.01 0.33
C THR A 67 -18.42 0.81 -0.58
N VAL A 68 -17.69 0.78 -1.70
CA VAL A 68 -17.79 -0.26 -2.72
C VAL A 68 -16.47 -0.99 -2.80
N ASP A 69 -16.47 -2.27 -2.44
CA ASP A 69 -15.30 -3.13 -2.58
C ASP A 69 -15.06 -3.46 -4.06
N ILE A 70 -13.81 -3.65 -4.44
CA ILE A 70 -13.37 -3.82 -5.85
C ILE A 70 -14.22 -4.81 -6.66
N PRO A 71 -14.54 -6.03 -6.16
CA PRO A 71 -15.34 -6.99 -6.92
C PRO A 71 -16.73 -6.48 -7.33
N TYR A 72 -17.29 -5.54 -6.58
CA TYR A 72 -18.64 -5.02 -6.78
C TYR A 72 -18.72 -3.72 -7.60
N VAL A 73 -17.60 -3.16 -7.99
CA VAL A 73 -17.55 -1.93 -8.81
C VAL A 73 -18.33 -2.06 -10.12
N PRO A 74 -18.28 -3.19 -10.86
CA PRO A 74 -19.09 -3.35 -12.07
C PRO A 74 -20.60 -3.24 -11.81
N GLU A 75 -21.09 -3.77 -10.69
CA GLU A 75 -22.51 -3.68 -10.32
C GLU A 75 -22.95 -2.21 -10.10
N VAL A 76 -22.09 -1.43 -9.43
CA VAL A 76 -22.40 -0.03 -9.15
C VAL A 76 -22.32 0.83 -10.41
N LYS A 77 -21.37 0.55 -11.31
CA LYS A 77 -21.28 1.25 -12.60
C LYS A 77 -22.52 1.06 -13.48
N ALA A 78 -23.24 -0.04 -13.31
CA ALA A 78 -24.48 -0.32 -14.02
C ALA A 78 -25.71 0.37 -13.42
N MET A 79 -25.62 0.96 -12.22
CA MET A 79 -26.73 1.65 -11.56
C MET A 79 -26.92 3.06 -12.13
N LYS A 80 -28.18 3.50 -12.15
CA LYS A 80 -28.55 4.88 -12.52
C LYS A 80 -28.49 5.82 -11.29
N ASP A 81 -28.50 7.11 -11.57
CA ASP A 81 -28.62 8.18 -10.57
C ASP A 81 -27.50 8.16 -9.53
N LEU A 82 -26.29 7.82 -9.97
CA LEU A 82 -25.08 7.80 -9.16
C LEU A 82 -23.98 8.68 -9.79
N LYS A 83 -23.19 9.29 -8.91
CA LYS A 83 -21.90 9.91 -9.24
C LYS A 83 -20.80 9.03 -8.70
N ILE A 84 -19.89 8.59 -9.56
CA ILE A 84 -18.77 7.73 -9.20
C ILE A 84 -17.47 8.50 -9.44
N TYR A 85 -16.68 8.64 -8.38
CA TYR A 85 -15.38 9.30 -8.44
C TYR A 85 -14.28 8.24 -8.26
N ARG A 86 -13.34 8.24 -9.18
CA ARG A 86 -12.12 7.45 -9.07
C ARG A 86 -11.05 8.33 -8.41
N VAL A 87 -10.61 7.96 -7.21
CA VAL A 87 -9.69 8.77 -6.41
C VAL A 87 -8.43 7.96 -6.12
N PRO A 88 -7.33 8.18 -6.86
CA PRO A 88 -6.03 7.62 -6.49
C PRO A 88 -5.68 8.06 -5.07
N GLN A 89 -5.30 7.12 -4.23
CA GLN A 89 -4.91 7.38 -2.85
C GLN A 89 -3.40 7.54 -2.76
N LEU A 90 -2.93 8.41 -1.87
CA LEU A 90 -1.51 8.44 -1.52
C LEU A 90 -1.17 7.29 -0.56
N SER A 91 -1.41 6.08 -1.04
CA SER A 91 -1.17 4.84 -0.31
C SER A 91 -0.68 3.77 -1.29
N VAL A 92 0.39 3.08 -0.93
CA VAL A 92 1.09 2.12 -1.79
C VAL A 92 1.47 0.87 -1.02
N SER A 93 1.54 -0.27 -1.70
CA SER A 93 2.03 -1.53 -1.16
C SER A 93 3.23 -2.05 -1.95
N PHE A 94 4.18 -2.66 -1.22
CA PHE A 94 5.41 -3.25 -1.77
C PHE A 94 5.67 -4.61 -1.14
N ALA A 95 6.33 -5.51 -1.88
CA ALA A 95 7.08 -6.59 -1.29
C ALA A 95 8.52 -6.09 -1.07
N LEU A 96 8.88 -5.93 0.19
CA LEU A 96 10.16 -5.38 0.62
C LEU A 96 11.17 -6.49 0.84
N ILE A 97 12.36 -6.31 0.30
CA ILE A 97 13.42 -7.31 0.26
C ILE A 97 14.51 -6.94 1.26
N CYS A 98 14.69 -7.77 2.31
CA CYS A 98 15.69 -7.52 3.34
C CYS A 98 17.07 -8.01 2.88
N GLN A 99 18.02 -7.10 2.76
CA GLN A 99 19.39 -7.43 2.37
C GLN A 99 20.20 -8.11 3.48
N LYS A 100 19.75 -7.96 4.72
CA LYS A 100 20.33 -8.67 5.86
C LYS A 100 19.27 -8.87 6.94
N VAL A 101 19.05 -10.13 7.35
CA VAL A 101 18.15 -10.49 8.45
C VAL A 101 18.94 -10.92 9.68
N ASP A 102 18.30 -10.91 10.84
CA ASP A 102 18.88 -11.51 12.05
C ASP A 102 18.77 -13.04 11.96
N PRO A 103 19.88 -13.79 12.05
CA PRO A 103 19.85 -15.25 12.01
C PRO A 103 19.45 -15.90 13.34
N THR A 104 19.44 -15.14 14.44
CA THR A 104 19.25 -15.70 15.78
C THR A 104 17.83 -16.26 15.96
N GLY A 105 17.71 -17.59 15.99
CA GLY A 105 16.42 -18.26 16.13
C GLY A 105 15.40 -17.92 15.04
N ASN A 106 15.86 -17.58 13.83
CA ASN A 106 15.01 -17.11 12.74
C ASN A 106 14.45 -18.28 11.89
N PRO A 107 13.18 -18.66 12.04
CA PRO A 107 12.59 -19.77 11.30
C PRO A 107 12.33 -19.42 9.82
N ASN A 108 12.45 -18.14 9.42
CA ASN A 108 12.10 -17.71 8.06
C ASN A 108 13.24 -17.93 7.06
N ILE A 109 14.43 -18.27 7.53
CA ILE A 109 15.62 -18.55 6.70
C ILE A 109 16.04 -20.02 6.72
N GLY A 110 15.23 -20.91 7.31
CA GLY A 110 15.51 -22.33 7.39
C GLY A 110 16.83 -22.63 8.14
N SER A 111 17.75 -23.37 7.49
CA SER A 111 19.06 -23.70 8.07
C SER A 111 20.00 -22.48 8.26
N GLY A 112 19.68 -21.33 7.71
CA GLY A 112 20.57 -20.16 7.69
C GLY A 112 21.77 -20.29 6.75
N LYS A 113 21.77 -21.30 5.87
CA LYS A 113 22.84 -21.61 4.91
C LYS A 113 22.26 -21.89 3.53
N LEU A 114 23.08 -21.73 2.48
CA LEU A 114 22.70 -22.07 1.11
C LEU A 114 23.01 -23.56 0.85
N ASP A 115 22.23 -24.45 1.47
CA ASP A 115 22.38 -25.90 1.47
C ASP A 115 21.13 -26.66 0.98
N GLY A 116 20.19 -25.94 0.36
CA GLY A 116 18.90 -26.46 -0.07
C GLY A 116 17.82 -26.40 1.03
N ASN A 117 18.20 -26.27 2.32
CA ASN A 117 17.28 -26.25 3.45
C ASN A 117 17.12 -24.86 4.08
N GLY A 118 17.81 -23.85 3.55
CA GLY A 118 17.70 -22.49 4.04
C GLY A 118 18.34 -21.47 3.11
N VAL A 119 18.45 -20.24 3.59
CA VAL A 119 19.17 -19.13 2.96
C VAL A 119 20.07 -18.45 3.98
N PRO A 120 21.27 -17.95 3.58
CA PRO A 120 22.11 -17.17 4.48
C PRO A 120 21.40 -15.85 4.88
N PRO A 121 21.77 -15.26 6.02
CA PRO A 121 21.12 -14.03 6.51
C PRO A 121 21.20 -12.86 5.53
N ASP A 122 22.18 -12.84 4.66
CA ASP A 122 22.43 -11.81 3.65
C ASP A 122 22.11 -12.28 2.22
N PHE A 123 21.21 -13.26 2.08
CA PHE A 123 20.81 -13.86 0.80
C PHE A 123 20.48 -12.84 -0.27
N PHE A 124 19.75 -11.82 0.08
CA PHE A 124 19.35 -10.73 -0.82
C PHE A 124 20.38 -9.60 -0.94
N SER A 125 21.59 -9.72 -0.36
CA SER A 125 22.69 -8.80 -0.67
C SER A 125 23.14 -8.93 -2.12
N ASP A 126 23.04 -10.14 -2.72
CA ASP A 126 23.28 -10.35 -4.15
C ASP A 126 22.14 -9.74 -4.99
N ILE A 127 22.49 -8.78 -5.83
CA ILE A 127 21.54 -8.10 -6.71
C ILE A 127 20.87 -9.04 -7.71
N ASN A 128 21.53 -10.14 -8.11
CA ASN A 128 20.94 -11.11 -9.02
C ASN A 128 19.76 -11.84 -8.36
N VAL A 129 19.84 -12.15 -7.07
CA VAL A 129 18.69 -12.69 -6.33
C VAL A 129 17.53 -11.70 -6.34
N ARG A 130 17.79 -10.42 -6.02
CA ARG A 130 16.75 -9.40 -6.05
C ARG A 130 16.11 -9.25 -7.42
N LYS A 131 16.93 -9.13 -8.49
CA LYS A 131 16.45 -9.03 -9.86
C LYS A 131 15.59 -10.22 -10.28
N ALA A 132 15.95 -11.42 -9.85
CA ALA A 132 15.17 -12.62 -10.13
C ALA A 132 13.75 -12.52 -9.55
N PHE A 133 13.62 -12.10 -8.30
CA PHE A 133 12.32 -11.91 -7.67
C PHE A 133 11.52 -10.77 -8.30
N LEU A 134 12.17 -9.69 -8.73
CA LEU A 134 11.48 -8.62 -9.46
C LEU A 134 10.93 -9.09 -10.81
N HIS A 135 11.71 -9.90 -11.58
CA HIS A 135 11.24 -10.49 -12.83
C HIS A 135 10.18 -11.58 -12.63
N ALA A 136 10.08 -12.18 -11.45
CA ALA A 136 9.08 -13.19 -11.14
C ALA A 136 7.70 -12.62 -10.79
N MET A 137 7.55 -11.32 -10.59
CA MET A 137 6.27 -10.69 -10.28
C MET A 137 5.48 -10.36 -11.54
N ASP A 138 4.44 -11.13 -11.87
CA ASP A 138 3.51 -10.82 -12.95
C ASP A 138 2.55 -9.70 -12.55
N ARG A 139 3.00 -8.48 -12.73
CA ARG A 139 2.27 -7.26 -12.39
C ARG A 139 0.98 -7.10 -13.20
N LYS A 140 0.94 -7.61 -14.43
CA LYS A 140 -0.24 -7.53 -15.30
C LYS A 140 -1.35 -8.43 -14.77
N THR A 141 -1.06 -9.72 -14.60
CA THR A 141 -2.01 -10.68 -14.03
C THR A 141 -2.45 -10.26 -12.64
N TYR A 142 -1.53 -9.81 -11.80
CA TYR A 142 -1.86 -9.31 -10.47
C TYR A 142 -2.85 -8.13 -10.50
N ARG A 143 -2.65 -7.17 -11.42
CA ARG A 143 -3.57 -6.05 -11.61
C ARG A 143 -4.96 -6.50 -12.07
N GLU A 144 -5.00 -7.38 -13.07
CA GLU A 144 -6.28 -7.77 -13.69
C GLU A 144 -7.07 -8.73 -12.79
N ASP A 145 -6.45 -9.77 -12.26
CA ASP A 145 -7.14 -10.85 -11.55
C ASP A 145 -7.47 -10.49 -10.10
N VAL A 146 -6.56 -9.76 -9.41
CA VAL A 146 -6.78 -9.40 -8.01
C VAL A 146 -7.58 -8.10 -7.88
N PHE A 147 -7.42 -7.16 -8.82
CA PHE A 147 -8.01 -5.82 -8.70
C PHE A 147 -9.00 -5.47 -9.83
N ASN A 148 -9.31 -6.38 -10.74
CA ASN A 148 -10.14 -6.07 -11.92
C ASN A 148 -9.64 -4.81 -12.68
N GLY A 149 -8.34 -4.59 -12.76
CA GLY A 149 -7.72 -3.41 -13.36
C GLY A 149 -7.86 -2.11 -12.55
N LEU A 150 -8.44 -2.15 -11.34
CA LEU A 150 -8.82 -0.96 -10.56
C LEU A 150 -7.74 -0.53 -9.55
N VAL A 151 -6.48 -0.63 -9.94
CA VAL A 151 -5.34 -0.10 -9.19
C VAL A 151 -4.37 0.59 -10.13
N ILE A 152 -3.47 1.41 -9.58
CA ILE A 152 -2.30 1.92 -10.28
C ILE A 152 -1.13 0.99 -9.94
N MET A 153 -0.31 0.67 -10.94
CA MET A 153 0.90 -0.13 -10.75
C MET A 153 2.10 0.82 -10.62
N PRO A 154 2.55 1.14 -9.41
CA PRO A 154 3.61 2.12 -9.21
C PRO A 154 4.95 1.59 -9.75
N THR A 155 5.81 2.50 -10.22
CA THR A 155 7.15 2.15 -10.70
C THR A 155 8.23 2.42 -9.66
N SER A 156 7.92 3.27 -8.69
CA SER A 156 8.81 3.65 -7.57
C SER A 156 7.97 4.05 -6.35
N PRO A 157 8.60 4.32 -5.20
CA PRO A 157 7.88 4.87 -4.05
C PRO A 157 7.30 6.27 -4.25
N ASN A 158 7.78 7.06 -5.22
CA ASN A 158 7.14 8.33 -5.57
C ASN A 158 5.93 8.08 -6.47
N ILE A 159 4.77 7.89 -5.88
CA ILE A 159 3.54 7.42 -6.52
C ILE A 159 2.77 8.53 -7.24
N GLU A 160 1.85 8.14 -8.13
CA GLU A 160 0.95 9.06 -8.84
C GLU A 160 0.20 9.98 -7.86
N GLY A 161 0.17 11.28 -8.17
CA GLY A 161 -0.45 12.31 -7.32
C GLY A 161 0.53 13.04 -6.41
N LEU A 162 1.78 12.59 -6.28
CA LEU A 162 2.84 13.31 -5.59
C LEU A 162 3.60 14.26 -6.53
N PRO A 163 4.14 15.37 -6.03
CA PRO A 163 5.06 16.20 -6.81
C PRO A 163 6.23 15.39 -7.38
N TYR A 164 6.70 15.76 -8.56
CA TYR A 164 7.85 15.15 -9.24
C TYR A 164 7.71 13.64 -9.52
N HIS A 165 6.48 13.12 -9.44
CA HIS A 165 6.22 11.75 -9.87
C HIS A 165 6.50 11.61 -11.36
N GLN A 166 7.18 10.52 -11.71
CA GLN A 166 7.37 10.09 -13.08
C GLN A 166 7.49 8.57 -13.13
N ASP A 167 7.10 7.99 -14.24
CA ASP A 167 7.33 6.58 -14.48
C ASP A 167 8.83 6.34 -14.75
N VAL A 168 9.40 5.43 -14.01
CA VAL A 168 10.76 4.92 -14.23
C VAL A 168 10.69 3.49 -14.76
N PRO A 169 11.76 2.95 -15.35
CA PRO A 169 11.79 1.55 -15.77
C PRO A 169 11.40 0.60 -14.64
N VAL A 170 10.79 -0.52 -15.01
CA VAL A 170 10.43 -1.60 -14.10
C VAL A 170 10.98 -2.93 -14.62
N TYR A 171 11.12 -3.88 -13.72
CA TYR A 171 11.42 -5.26 -14.11
C TYR A 171 10.13 -5.89 -14.63
N GLU A 172 10.10 -6.14 -15.96
CA GLU A 172 8.98 -6.83 -16.59
C GLU A 172 8.95 -8.29 -16.16
N PHE A 173 7.76 -8.87 -16.08
CA PHE A 173 7.58 -10.28 -15.82
C PHE A 173 8.26 -11.11 -16.91
N ASP A 174 9.28 -11.88 -16.52
CA ASP A 174 10.10 -12.67 -17.43
C ASP A 174 10.81 -13.78 -16.65
N LEU A 175 10.25 -14.99 -16.73
CA LEU A 175 10.79 -16.14 -15.98
C LEU A 175 12.15 -16.61 -16.53
N ASP A 176 12.49 -16.33 -17.78
CA ASP A 176 13.80 -16.67 -18.33
C ASP A 176 14.88 -15.72 -17.82
N LYS A 177 14.58 -14.42 -17.68
CA LYS A 177 15.47 -13.48 -17.01
C LYS A 177 15.60 -13.79 -15.52
N SER A 178 14.50 -14.16 -14.86
CA SER A 178 14.53 -14.62 -13.47
C SER A 178 15.44 -15.84 -13.30
N ARG A 179 15.30 -16.85 -14.14
CA ARG A 179 16.16 -18.05 -14.19
C ARG A 179 17.62 -17.70 -14.41
N ALA A 180 17.93 -16.90 -15.42
CA ALA A 180 19.30 -16.48 -15.73
C ALA A 180 19.95 -15.72 -14.57
N ALA A 181 19.19 -14.90 -13.84
CA ALA A 181 19.66 -14.19 -12.66
C ALA A 181 19.96 -15.16 -11.50
N LEU A 182 19.07 -16.13 -11.20
CA LEU A 182 19.30 -17.14 -10.15
C LEU A 182 20.48 -18.07 -10.47
N GLN A 183 20.71 -18.38 -11.75
CA GLN A 183 21.88 -19.15 -12.20
C GLN A 183 23.21 -18.44 -11.97
N LYS A 184 23.21 -17.11 -11.92
CA LYS A 184 24.39 -16.26 -11.62
C LYS A 184 24.55 -15.98 -10.13
N ALA A 185 23.45 -15.99 -9.40
CA ALA A 185 23.40 -15.59 -8.02
C ALA A 185 24.32 -16.45 -7.14
N TRP A 186 25.05 -15.79 -6.22
CA TRP A 186 26.00 -16.45 -5.30
C TRP A 186 27.02 -17.35 -6.02
N GLY A 187 27.45 -16.94 -7.25
CA GLY A 187 28.38 -17.72 -8.07
C GLY A 187 27.79 -19.06 -8.54
N GLY A 188 26.49 -19.13 -8.80
CA GLY A 188 25.76 -20.32 -9.25
C GLY A 188 25.18 -21.17 -8.12
N ARG A 189 25.64 -21.02 -6.90
CA ARG A 189 25.22 -21.87 -5.76
C ARG A 189 23.73 -21.86 -5.46
N VAL A 190 23.02 -20.74 -5.75
CA VAL A 190 21.56 -20.69 -5.58
C VAL A 190 20.87 -21.71 -6.48
N TRP A 191 21.31 -21.80 -7.72
CA TRP A 191 20.75 -22.73 -8.68
C TRP A 191 21.12 -24.19 -8.38
N ASP A 192 22.37 -24.42 -8.04
CA ASP A 192 22.93 -25.76 -7.83
C ASP A 192 22.41 -26.41 -6.55
N ASN A 193 22.38 -25.68 -5.46
CA ASN A 193 21.99 -26.19 -4.14
C ASN A 193 20.48 -26.12 -3.90
N GLY A 194 19.80 -25.10 -4.49
CA GLY A 194 18.47 -24.72 -4.08
C GLY A 194 18.44 -23.94 -2.79
N PHE A 195 17.23 -23.62 -2.31
CA PHE A 195 17.04 -22.89 -1.07
C PHE A 195 15.64 -23.10 -0.47
N LYS A 196 15.53 -22.80 0.84
CA LYS A 196 14.25 -22.71 1.54
C LYS A 196 14.14 -21.38 2.27
N MET A 197 12.99 -20.68 2.13
CA MET A 197 12.72 -19.41 2.83
C MET A 197 11.22 -19.16 3.00
N VAL A 198 10.88 -18.11 3.73
CA VAL A 198 9.49 -17.69 3.95
C VAL A 198 9.26 -16.29 3.39
N ILE A 199 8.14 -16.10 2.66
CA ILE A 199 7.57 -14.79 2.36
C ILE A 199 6.46 -14.51 3.37
N THR A 200 6.48 -13.33 3.99
CA THR A 200 5.56 -13.01 5.09
C THR A 200 4.67 -11.83 4.74
N TYR A 201 3.39 -11.90 5.13
CA TYR A 201 2.42 -10.82 5.05
C TYR A 201 1.55 -10.77 6.30
N ASN A 202 0.81 -9.67 6.53
CA ASN A 202 -0.10 -9.56 7.66
C ASN A 202 -1.42 -10.28 7.41
N SER A 203 -1.96 -10.95 8.43
CA SER A 203 -3.24 -11.65 8.41
C SER A 203 -4.39 -10.76 7.91
N GLY A 204 -5.34 -11.38 7.21
CA GLY A 204 -6.55 -10.73 6.73
C GLY A 204 -6.37 -9.82 5.50
N ASN A 205 -5.22 -9.86 4.83
CA ASN A 205 -4.95 -9.07 3.64
C ASN A 205 -4.81 -9.96 2.38
N ALA A 206 -5.93 -10.26 1.74
CA ALA A 206 -6.00 -11.12 0.56
C ALA A 206 -5.16 -10.59 -0.63
N MET A 207 -5.03 -9.27 -0.79
CA MET A 207 -4.21 -8.70 -1.86
C MET A 207 -2.72 -9.00 -1.65
N ARG A 208 -2.23 -8.89 -0.41
CA ARG A 208 -0.85 -9.23 -0.06
C ARG A 208 -0.59 -10.72 -0.13
N GLU A 209 -1.57 -11.53 0.26
CA GLU A 209 -1.53 -12.98 0.10
C GLU A 209 -1.34 -13.37 -1.36
N ALA A 210 -2.17 -12.84 -2.27
CA ALA A 210 -2.08 -13.11 -3.70
C ALA A 210 -0.71 -12.73 -4.27
N ALA A 211 -0.11 -11.61 -3.84
CA ALA A 211 1.24 -11.24 -4.27
C ALA A 211 2.31 -12.22 -3.76
N ALA A 212 2.19 -12.67 -2.49
CA ALA A 212 3.11 -13.66 -1.91
C ALA A 212 3.03 -15.01 -2.64
N MET A 213 1.79 -15.47 -2.93
CA MET A 213 1.55 -16.71 -3.68
C MET A 213 2.15 -16.63 -5.09
N MET A 214 1.86 -15.58 -5.83
CA MET A 214 2.37 -15.39 -7.19
C MET A 214 3.91 -15.41 -7.23
N LEU A 215 4.57 -14.67 -6.32
CA LEU A 215 6.03 -14.66 -6.22
C LEU A 215 6.60 -16.05 -5.89
N ALA A 216 6.02 -16.74 -4.90
CA ALA A 216 6.47 -18.05 -4.49
C ALA A 216 6.31 -19.07 -5.61
N GLU A 217 5.14 -19.15 -6.23
CA GLU A 217 4.84 -20.09 -7.31
C GLU A 217 5.75 -19.87 -8.54
N ASN A 218 5.91 -18.63 -8.97
CA ASN A 218 6.75 -18.30 -10.12
C ASN A 218 8.23 -18.65 -9.86
N ILE A 219 8.78 -18.34 -8.68
CA ILE A 219 10.16 -18.71 -8.34
C ILE A 219 10.32 -20.24 -8.22
N MET A 220 9.40 -20.91 -7.52
CA MET A 220 9.46 -22.37 -7.36
C MET A 220 9.31 -23.13 -8.69
N SER A 221 8.59 -22.57 -9.64
CA SER A 221 8.44 -23.16 -10.98
C SER A 221 9.75 -23.23 -11.77
N LEU A 222 10.77 -22.44 -11.41
CA LEU A 222 12.03 -22.36 -12.13
C LEU A 222 12.97 -23.54 -11.82
N ASN A 223 12.91 -24.07 -10.59
CA ASN A 223 13.79 -25.15 -10.16
C ASN A 223 13.13 -25.95 -9.02
N PRO A 224 13.01 -27.28 -9.10
CA PRO A 224 12.37 -28.11 -8.06
C PRO A 224 13.10 -28.11 -6.71
N LYS A 225 14.31 -27.56 -6.64
CA LYS A 225 15.07 -27.37 -5.39
C LYS A 225 14.71 -26.07 -4.65
N PHE A 226 13.85 -25.22 -5.24
CA PHE A 226 13.42 -23.98 -4.59
C PHE A 226 12.17 -24.24 -3.76
N ASN A 227 12.19 -23.82 -2.52
CA ASN A 227 11.07 -23.96 -1.59
C ASN A 227 10.79 -22.62 -0.92
N ILE A 228 9.60 -22.07 -1.17
CA ILE A 228 9.14 -20.82 -0.55
C ILE A 228 7.84 -21.09 0.19
N GLU A 229 7.87 -20.99 1.51
CA GLU A 229 6.68 -21.01 2.35
C GLU A 229 6.06 -19.61 2.41
N ILE A 230 4.72 -19.54 2.50
CA ILE A 230 4.00 -18.31 2.69
C ILE A 230 3.43 -18.29 4.11
N ARG A 231 3.63 -17.19 4.83
CA ARG A 231 3.17 -17.07 6.22
C ARG A 231 2.41 -15.78 6.45
N ASN A 232 1.18 -15.91 6.96
CA ASN A 232 0.46 -14.79 7.51
C ASN A 232 0.77 -14.63 9.01
N VAL A 233 0.83 -13.37 9.47
CA VAL A 233 1.13 -13.05 10.86
C VAL A 233 0.19 -11.94 11.30
N GLU A 234 -0.35 -12.03 12.52
CA GLU A 234 -1.18 -10.99 13.11
C GLU A 234 -0.44 -9.64 13.14
N TRP A 235 -1.14 -8.55 12.85
CA TRP A 235 -0.52 -7.23 12.63
C TRP A 235 0.42 -6.81 13.76
N LYS A 236 0.03 -7.04 15.03
CA LYS A 236 0.86 -6.69 16.19
C LYS A 236 2.21 -7.40 16.16
N ASP A 237 2.20 -8.71 15.92
CA ASP A 237 3.40 -9.55 15.91
C ASP A 237 4.21 -9.32 14.64
N TYR A 238 3.52 -9.06 13.52
CA TYR A 238 4.13 -8.69 12.26
C TYR A 238 5.01 -7.43 12.40
N LEU A 239 4.50 -6.39 13.07
CA LEU A 239 5.25 -5.16 13.37
C LEU A 239 6.50 -5.41 14.23
N VAL A 240 6.40 -6.29 15.21
CA VAL A 240 7.55 -6.65 16.07
C VAL A 240 8.61 -7.40 15.24
N GLN A 241 8.19 -8.39 14.47
CA GLN A 241 9.12 -9.29 13.78
C GLN A 241 9.86 -8.59 12.63
N TYR A 242 9.21 -7.74 11.80
CA TYR A 242 9.97 -7.04 10.75
C TYR A 242 10.94 -5.99 11.35
N ARG A 243 10.56 -5.36 12.48
CA ARG A 243 11.45 -4.43 13.20
C ARG A 243 12.66 -5.13 13.83
N SER A 244 12.54 -6.42 14.08
CA SER A 244 13.60 -7.29 14.56
C SER A 244 14.37 -7.99 13.43
N PHE A 245 14.21 -7.56 12.18
CA PHE A 245 14.89 -8.10 11.00
C PHE A 245 14.65 -9.61 10.78
N MET A 246 13.46 -10.10 11.09
CA MET A 246 13.17 -11.53 10.99
C MET A 246 12.79 -11.99 9.58
N TYR A 247 12.38 -11.10 8.68
CA TYR A 247 11.79 -11.48 7.41
C TYR A 247 12.73 -11.26 6.22
N PRO A 248 13.02 -12.30 5.41
CA PRO A 248 13.74 -12.14 4.14
C PRO A 248 12.96 -11.29 3.12
N ILE A 249 11.65 -11.57 2.98
CA ILE A 249 10.69 -10.75 2.23
C ILE A 249 9.47 -10.54 3.11
N PHE A 250 9.00 -9.29 3.18
CA PHE A 250 7.75 -8.96 3.84
C PHE A 250 6.92 -7.98 3.01
N ILE A 251 5.60 -8.19 2.99
CA ILE A 251 4.69 -7.37 2.18
C ILE A 251 3.98 -6.37 3.06
N THR A 252 4.23 -5.09 2.82
CA THR A 252 3.68 -4.00 3.61
C THR A 252 3.35 -2.79 2.75
N GLY A 253 2.86 -1.71 3.34
CA GLY A 253 2.51 -0.49 2.63
C GLY A 253 2.74 0.76 3.45
N TRP A 254 2.58 1.88 2.80
CA TRP A 254 2.65 3.21 3.39
C TRP A 254 1.49 4.06 2.91
N ALA A 255 0.87 4.78 3.82
CA ALA A 255 -0.06 5.86 3.49
C ALA A 255 0.60 7.19 3.85
N ALA A 256 0.36 8.22 3.06
CA ALA A 256 1.00 9.50 3.26
C ALA A 256 0.66 10.14 4.61
N ASP A 257 1.68 10.53 5.37
CA ASP A 257 1.52 11.44 6.51
C ASP A 257 1.34 12.88 6.00
N TYR A 258 1.99 13.20 4.88
CA TYR A 258 1.87 14.45 4.13
C TYR A 258 2.19 14.22 2.64
N ALA A 259 1.58 15.03 1.76
CA ALA A 259 1.66 14.85 0.32
C ALA A 259 2.98 15.42 -0.25
N ASP A 260 4.08 14.74 0.00
CA ASP A 260 5.41 15.10 -0.48
C ASP A 260 6.22 13.84 -0.84
N PRO A 261 7.04 13.85 -1.91
CA PRO A 261 7.86 12.71 -2.31
C PRO A 261 8.83 12.26 -1.21
N HIS A 262 9.27 13.17 -0.33
CA HIS A 262 10.14 12.82 0.79
C HIS A 262 9.49 11.83 1.75
N ASN A 263 8.18 11.96 2.00
CA ASN A 263 7.45 11.04 2.88
C ASN A 263 7.53 9.58 2.41
N PHE A 264 7.66 9.36 1.12
CA PHE A 264 7.76 8.02 0.54
C PHE A 264 9.20 7.61 0.28
N LEU A 265 9.96 8.39 -0.49
CA LEU A 265 11.32 8.01 -0.88
C LEU A 265 12.25 7.88 0.32
N ASN A 266 12.18 8.80 1.29
CA ASN A 266 12.95 8.67 2.52
C ASN A 266 12.53 7.44 3.34
N THR A 267 11.23 7.19 3.45
CA THR A 267 10.68 6.04 4.19
C THR A 267 11.18 4.70 3.64
N PHE A 268 11.19 4.56 2.32
CA PHE A 268 11.54 3.29 1.67
C PHE A 268 13.03 3.14 1.34
N MET A 269 13.77 4.23 1.15
CA MET A 269 15.11 4.17 0.59
C MET A 269 16.23 4.64 1.54
N HIS A 270 15.97 5.62 2.41
CA HIS A 270 17.00 6.12 3.31
C HIS A 270 17.39 5.06 4.34
N SER A 271 18.69 4.88 4.63
CA SER A 271 19.20 3.86 5.57
C SER A 271 18.65 3.99 7.01
N ARG A 272 18.17 5.19 7.38
CA ARG A 272 17.47 5.48 8.65
C ARG A 272 15.96 5.65 8.48
N GLY A 273 15.45 5.59 7.24
CA GLY A 273 14.02 5.60 6.94
C GLY A 273 13.33 4.35 7.50
N VAL A 274 12.01 4.40 7.68
CA VAL A 274 11.29 3.30 8.34
C VAL A 274 11.58 1.97 7.66
N TYR A 275 11.34 1.85 6.36
CA TYR A 275 11.54 0.59 5.65
C TYR A 275 12.96 0.39 5.13
N GLY A 276 13.65 1.46 4.69
CA GLY A 276 15.07 1.37 4.30
C GLY A 276 15.92 0.74 5.40
N ARG A 277 15.70 1.16 6.65
CA ARG A 277 16.36 0.58 7.82
C ARG A 277 16.03 -0.90 7.99
N PHE A 278 14.75 -1.28 7.92
CA PHE A 278 14.33 -2.68 8.17
C PHE A 278 14.64 -3.63 7.03
N MET A 279 14.85 -3.11 5.82
CA MET A 279 15.45 -3.86 4.72
C MET A 279 16.97 -4.02 4.84
N ALA A 280 17.59 -3.38 5.84
CA ALA A 280 19.04 -3.25 5.98
C ALA A 280 19.70 -2.67 4.71
N TYR A 281 18.95 -1.88 3.94
CA TYR A 281 19.43 -1.20 2.74
C TYR A 281 20.30 0.00 3.12
N LYS A 282 21.45 0.12 2.45
CA LYS A 282 22.39 1.24 2.65
C LYS A 282 23.00 1.65 1.34
N ASN A 283 22.83 2.92 0.99
CA ASN A 283 23.50 3.55 -0.14
C ASN A 283 23.74 5.03 0.18
N ALA A 284 25.02 5.43 0.22
CA ALA A 284 25.40 6.78 0.60
C ALA A 284 24.89 7.87 -0.37
N GLU A 285 24.73 7.55 -1.67
CA GLU A 285 24.13 8.47 -2.64
C GLU A 285 22.65 8.69 -2.30
N VAL A 286 21.92 7.64 -2.01
CA VAL A 286 20.50 7.69 -1.64
C VAL A 286 20.29 8.50 -0.36
N ASP A 287 21.06 8.21 0.69
CA ASP A 287 20.96 8.92 1.96
C ASP A 287 21.19 10.43 1.75
N ARG A 288 22.26 10.79 1.06
CA ARG A 288 22.58 12.19 0.73
C ARG A 288 21.49 12.87 -0.11
N LEU A 289 20.92 12.16 -1.09
CA LEU A 289 19.84 12.71 -1.92
C LEU A 289 18.56 12.94 -1.11
N CYS A 290 18.20 12.03 -0.22
CA CYS A 290 17.04 12.20 0.67
C CYS A 290 17.23 13.42 1.58
N GLU A 291 18.41 13.55 2.22
CA GLU A 291 18.75 14.67 3.10
C GLU A 291 18.82 16.01 2.35
N THR A 292 19.37 16.01 1.14
CA THR A 292 19.41 17.21 0.28
C THR A 292 18.01 17.57 -0.22
N GLY A 293 17.20 16.58 -0.60
CA GLY A 293 15.85 16.78 -1.14
C GLY A 293 14.90 17.46 -0.17
N ILE A 294 14.93 17.11 1.12
CA ILE A 294 14.10 17.77 2.13
C ILE A 294 14.59 19.18 2.44
N ALA A 295 15.88 19.45 2.35
CA ALA A 295 16.47 20.76 2.59
C ALA A 295 16.35 21.72 1.41
N THR A 296 16.05 21.22 0.19
CA THR A 296 15.96 22.02 -1.03
C THR A 296 14.57 22.59 -1.19
N VAL A 297 14.46 23.93 -1.32
CA VAL A 297 13.19 24.63 -1.51
C VAL A 297 12.91 24.89 -3.00
N GLU A 298 13.94 25.06 -3.83
CA GLU A 298 13.81 25.40 -5.25
C GLU A 298 13.22 24.21 -6.04
N PRO A 299 12.04 24.35 -6.68
CA PRO A 299 11.33 23.23 -7.31
C PRO A 299 12.16 22.48 -8.35
N ALA A 300 12.84 23.16 -9.25
CA ALA A 300 13.62 22.53 -10.32
C ALA A 300 14.83 21.73 -9.82
N LYS A 301 15.44 22.14 -8.72
CA LYS A 301 16.51 21.38 -8.08
C LYS A 301 15.93 20.18 -7.33
N ARG A 302 14.81 20.38 -6.65
CA ARG A 302 14.09 19.33 -5.93
C ARG A 302 13.64 18.22 -6.87
N GLU A 303 13.08 18.58 -8.03
CA GLU A 303 12.68 17.63 -9.07
C GLU A 303 13.85 16.74 -9.50
N LYS A 304 15.01 17.30 -9.82
CA LYS A 304 16.19 16.51 -10.21
C LYS A 304 16.60 15.49 -9.13
N ILE A 305 16.52 15.88 -7.87
CA ILE A 305 16.86 15.01 -6.73
C ILE A 305 15.89 13.84 -6.65
N TYR A 306 14.60 14.10 -6.65
CA TYR A 306 13.60 13.05 -6.51
C TYR A 306 13.46 12.18 -7.77
N THR A 307 13.73 12.74 -8.95
CA THR A 307 13.91 11.96 -10.18
C THR A 307 15.05 10.96 -10.05
N ARG A 308 16.22 11.39 -9.58
CA ARG A 308 17.36 10.48 -9.38
C ARG A 308 17.07 9.38 -8.38
N LEU A 309 16.39 9.68 -7.28
CA LEU A 309 15.98 8.68 -6.30
C LEU A 309 15.02 7.62 -6.91
N GLN A 310 14.08 8.03 -7.77
CA GLN A 310 13.18 7.10 -8.46
C GLN A 310 13.96 6.14 -9.39
N HIS A 311 14.96 6.64 -10.10
CA HIS A 311 15.84 5.79 -10.92
C HIS A 311 16.69 4.83 -10.08
N LEU A 312 17.23 5.29 -8.95
CA LEU A 312 17.99 4.44 -8.03
C LEU A 312 17.16 3.30 -7.45
N TRP A 313 15.84 3.51 -7.25
CA TRP A 313 14.95 2.41 -6.84
C TRP A 313 14.99 1.23 -7.83
N PHE A 314 14.96 1.52 -9.12
CA PHE A 314 15.08 0.51 -10.16
C PHE A 314 16.50 -0.06 -10.27
N GLU A 315 17.51 0.81 -10.38
CA GLU A 315 18.92 0.41 -10.60
C GLU A 315 19.42 -0.55 -9.51
N GLU A 316 19.07 -0.26 -8.25
CA GLU A 316 19.47 -1.02 -7.07
C GLU A 316 18.55 -2.22 -6.76
N ALA A 317 17.48 -2.40 -7.52
CA ALA A 317 16.49 -3.47 -7.30
C ALA A 317 16.04 -3.55 -5.82
N ILE A 318 15.62 -2.43 -5.24
CA ILE A 318 15.43 -2.29 -3.78
C ILE A 318 14.22 -3.09 -3.27
N GLY A 319 13.13 -3.12 -4.04
CA GLY A 319 11.90 -3.83 -3.66
C GLY A 319 10.93 -3.93 -4.82
N ILE A 320 9.89 -4.71 -4.66
CA ILE A 320 8.89 -5.01 -5.70
C ILE A 320 7.67 -4.10 -5.50
N PRO A 321 7.43 -3.13 -6.41
CA PRO A 321 6.22 -2.32 -6.36
C PRO A 321 5.01 -3.19 -6.67
N LEU A 322 3.99 -3.16 -5.82
CA LEU A 322 2.78 -3.97 -6.00
C LEU A 322 1.62 -3.14 -6.52
N TYR A 323 1.04 -2.27 -5.68
CA TYR A 323 -0.09 -1.45 -6.11
C TYR A 323 -0.19 -0.14 -5.32
N GLN A 324 -0.72 0.87 -5.99
CA GLN A 324 -1.25 2.09 -5.40
C GLN A 324 -2.77 2.02 -5.43
N GLN A 325 -3.39 2.22 -4.28
CA GLN A 325 -4.82 2.06 -4.11
C GLN A 325 -5.62 3.15 -4.85
N ILE A 326 -6.72 2.75 -5.47
CA ILE A 326 -7.75 3.64 -6.00
C ILE A 326 -9.02 3.42 -5.19
N ASN A 327 -9.54 4.49 -4.59
CA ASN A 327 -10.86 4.44 -3.97
C ASN A 327 -11.95 4.84 -4.97
N MET A 328 -12.99 4.02 -5.01
CA MET A 328 -14.20 4.30 -5.77
C MET A 328 -15.22 4.95 -4.82
N ARG A 329 -15.43 6.26 -4.97
CA ARG A 329 -16.40 7.01 -4.16
C ARG A 329 -17.73 7.09 -4.91
N THR A 330 -18.77 6.53 -4.34
CA THR A 330 -20.09 6.41 -4.97
C THR A 330 -21.11 7.19 -4.17
N TYR A 331 -21.73 8.18 -4.79
CA TYR A 331 -22.75 9.03 -4.21
C TYR A 331 -24.02 8.97 -5.03
N ARG A 332 -25.17 9.13 -4.38
CA ARG A 332 -26.41 9.47 -5.08
C ARG A 332 -26.26 10.82 -5.77
N ASP A 333 -26.95 11.00 -6.89
CA ASP A 333 -26.87 12.20 -7.75
C ASP A 333 -27.33 13.49 -7.07
N TRP A 334 -28.20 13.38 -6.06
CA TRP A 334 -28.63 14.51 -5.23
C TRP A 334 -27.57 15.04 -4.25
N ILE A 335 -26.44 14.34 -4.11
CA ILE A 335 -25.28 14.82 -3.34
C ILE A 335 -24.38 15.69 -4.25
N SER A 336 -23.95 16.82 -3.72
CA SER A 336 -23.02 17.74 -4.39
C SER A 336 -21.97 18.26 -3.40
N GLY A 337 -20.92 18.92 -3.91
CA GLY A 337 -19.87 19.52 -3.10
C GLY A 337 -18.74 18.56 -2.69
N TYR A 338 -18.76 17.28 -3.11
CA TYR A 338 -17.64 16.39 -2.92
C TYR A 338 -16.43 16.87 -3.73
N VAL A 339 -15.28 16.98 -3.08
CA VAL A 339 -13.99 17.30 -3.70
C VAL A 339 -13.03 16.14 -3.40
N PRO A 340 -12.52 15.45 -4.44
CA PRO A 340 -11.55 14.39 -4.26
C PRO A 340 -10.31 14.89 -3.50
N ASN A 341 -9.85 14.10 -2.52
CA ASN A 341 -8.64 14.37 -1.78
C ASN A 341 -7.88 13.04 -1.57
N ALA A 342 -6.71 12.95 -2.20
CA ALA A 342 -5.87 11.76 -2.16
C ALA A 342 -5.29 11.45 -0.76
N MET A 343 -5.22 12.45 0.12
CA MET A 343 -4.80 12.30 1.52
C MET A 343 -5.87 11.67 2.42
N LEU A 344 -7.13 11.73 2.01
CA LEU A 344 -8.24 11.11 2.73
C LEU A 344 -8.41 9.67 2.27
N THR A 345 -7.60 8.79 2.84
CA THR A 345 -7.50 7.37 2.44
C THR A 345 -8.80 6.61 2.66
N ASP A 346 -9.60 7.00 3.67
CA ASP A 346 -10.81 6.30 4.05
C ASP A 346 -12.07 7.16 3.97
N GLU A 347 -13.02 6.89 4.83
CA GLU A 347 -14.38 7.42 4.78
C GLU A 347 -14.49 8.87 5.25
N TRP A 348 -13.37 9.49 5.64
CA TRP A 348 -13.32 10.86 6.12
C TRP A 348 -13.48 11.83 4.97
N GLU A 349 -14.66 12.40 4.88
CA GLU A 349 -15.02 13.39 3.88
C GLU A 349 -14.97 14.78 4.47
N ASP A 350 -14.73 15.75 3.62
CA ASP A 350 -14.94 17.14 3.99
C ASP A 350 -16.45 17.45 4.03
N LEU A 351 -17.14 16.95 5.06
CA LEU A 351 -18.59 17.10 5.24
C LEU A 351 -19.06 18.55 5.19
N LYS A 352 -18.17 19.51 5.47
CA LYS A 352 -18.52 20.94 5.43
C LYS A 352 -18.89 21.44 4.03
N ARG A 353 -18.40 20.77 2.97
CA ARG A 353 -18.65 21.12 1.56
C ARG A 353 -19.82 20.36 0.98
N ILE A 354 -20.21 19.25 1.59
CA ILE A 354 -21.28 18.40 1.09
C ILE A 354 -22.63 19.12 1.21
N THR A 355 -23.39 19.06 0.14
CA THR A 355 -24.80 19.49 0.11
C THR A 355 -25.68 18.37 -0.38
N LYS A 356 -26.92 18.33 0.10
CA LYS A 356 -27.92 17.36 -0.30
C LYS A 356 -29.17 18.10 -0.82
N LYS A 357 -29.56 17.83 -2.07
CA LYS A 357 -30.88 18.18 -2.56
C LYS A 357 -31.86 17.14 -2.05
N ILE A 358 -33.04 17.56 -1.58
CA ILE A 358 -34.08 16.62 -1.17
C ILE A 358 -34.55 15.94 -2.45
N PRO A 359 -34.52 14.56 -2.53
CA PRO A 359 -35.09 13.86 -3.65
C PRO A 359 -36.54 14.26 -3.83
N PRO A 360 -37.05 14.41 -5.07
CA PRO A 360 -38.49 14.54 -5.27
C PRO A 360 -39.14 13.30 -4.66
N GLY A 361 -40.18 13.54 -3.85
CA GLY A 361 -40.95 12.50 -3.17
C GLY A 361 -41.67 11.57 -4.12
#